data_70083eadaa7bee2a931c8a155cf1bbe1
#
_entry.id   70083eadaa7bee2a931c8a155cf1bbe1
#
_cell.length_a   1.000
_cell.length_b   1.000
_cell.length_c   1.000
_cell.angle_alpha   90.00
_cell.angle_beta   90.00
_cell.angle_gamma   90.00
#
_symmetry.space_group_name_H-M   'P 1'
#
loop_
_entity.id
_entity.type
_entity.pdbx_description
1 polymer ?
#
loop_
_entity_poly.entity_id
_entity_poly.type
_entity_poly.pdbx_seq_one_letter_code
_entity_poly.pdbx_strand_id
1 'polypeptide(L)'
;MDHRDLLSGSIRLHILHHAAEGELYGQGMIEELARHGYRMSPGTLYPLLHGLEKKGCLVSRMKRDGRTARKYYRANGLGHEAIK
;
A
#
# COMPACT_ATOMS: atom_id res chain seq x y z
N MET A 1 21.39 7.03 9.95
CA MET A 1 20.04 6.78 9.41
C MET A 1 19.09 6.45 10.54
N ASP A 2 17.92 7.08 10.54
CA ASP A 2 16.92 6.82 11.56
C ASP A 2 16.34 5.42 11.39
N HIS A 3 16.13 4.73 12.50
CA HIS A 3 15.50 3.41 12.52
C HIS A 3 14.14 3.39 11.82
N ARG A 4 13.37 4.49 11.96
CA ARG A 4 12.07 4.63 11.30
C ARG A 4 12.16 4.67 9.78
N ASP A 5 13.24 5.22 9.24
CA ASP A 5 13.44 5.26 7.78
C ASP A 5 13.64 3.86 7.21
N LEU A 6 14.37 3.00 7.93
CA LEU A 6 14.55 1.62 7.51
C LEU A 6 13.25 0.85 7.52
N LEU A 7 12.46 1.01 8.59
CA LEU A 7 11.15 0.36 8.70
C LEU A 7 10.19 0.87 7.62
N SER A 8 10.20 2.18 7.38
CA SER A 8 9.34 2.79 6.37
C SER A 8 9.66 2.26 4.97
N GLY A 9 10.93 2.11 4.64
CA GLY A 9 11.36 1.53 3.35
C GLY A 9 10.89 0.10 3.19
N SER A 10 11.03 -0.72 4.23
CA SER A 10 10.58 -2.10 4.22
C SER A 10 9.06 -2.20 4.06
N ILE A 11 8.31 -1.34 4.76
CA ILE A 11 6.85 -1.30 4.66
C ILE A 11 6.42 -0.96 3.24
N ARG A 12 7.06 0.02 2.59
CA ARG A 12 6.75 0.39 1.21
C ARG A 12 6.93 -0.78 0.25
N LEU A 13 8.00 -1.56 0.42
CA LEU A 13 8.22 -2.74 -0.40
C LEU A 13 7.12 -3.79 -0.20
N HIS A 14 6.70 -4.00 1.05
CA HIS A 14 5.58 -4.91 1.34
C HIS A 14 4.28 -4.44 0.70
N ILE A 15 3.99 -3.14 0.78
CA ILE A 15 2.81 -2.56 0.15
C ILE A 15 2.83 -2.83 -1.35
N LEU A 16 3.96 -2.54 -2.02
CA LEU A 16 4.08 -2.74 -3.46
C LEU A 16 3.97 -4.20 -3.83
N HIS A 17 4.58 -5.09 -3.05
CA HIS A 17 4.51 -6.52 -3.29
C HIS A 17 3.06 -7.03 -3.26
N HIS A 18 2.30 -6.67 -2.23
CA HIS A 18 0.91 -7.10 -2.12
C HIS A 18 0.04 -6.46 -3.21
N ALA A 19 0.28 -5.18 -3.53
CA ALA A 19 -0.47 -4.49 -4.57
C ALA A 19 -0.17 -5.06 -5.96
N ALA A 20 0.99 -5.66 -6.15
CA ALA A 20 1.35 -6.33 -7.41
C ALA A 20 0.64 -7.68 -7.56
N GLU A 21 0.32 -8.33 -6.45
CA GLU A 21 -0.41 -9.61 -6.46
C GLU A 21 -1.90 -9.42 -6.74
N GLY A 22 -2.47 -8.27 -6.39
CA GLY A 22 -3.88 -7.99 -6.62
C GLY A 22 -4.28 -6.68 -5.98
N GLU A 23 -5.47 -6.21 -6.32
CA GLU A 23 -5.98 -4.97 -5.74
C GLU A 23 -6.32 -5.13 -4.27
N LEU A 24 -5.94 -4.12 -3.46
CA LEU A 24 -6.25 -4.09 -2.04
C LEU A 24 -6.78 -2.71 -1.66
N TYR A 25 -7.80 -2.67 -0.82
CA TYR A 25 -8.23 -1.43 -0.21
C TYR A 25 -7.45 -1.22 1.11
N GLY A 26 -7.52 0.02 1.66
CA GLY A 26 -6.68 0.39 2.79
C GLY A 26 -6.75 -0.55 3.99
N GLN A 27 -7.97 -0.92 4.42
CA GLN A 27 -8.12 -1.84 5.55
C GLN A 27 -7.55 -3.22 5.25
N GLY A 28 -7.72 -3.72 4.02
CA GLY A 28 -7.12 -4.98 3.60
C GLY A 28 -5.61 -4.94 3.65
N MET A 29 -5.03 -3.81 3.26
CA MET A 29 -3.58 -3.62 3.34
C MET A 29 -3.09 -3.61 4.79
N ILE A 30 -3.84 -2.94 5.69
CA ILE A 30 -3.49 -2.93 7.12
C ILE A 30 -3.46 -4.36 7.67
N GLU A 31 -4.44 -5.17 7.30
CA GLU A 31 -4.52 -6.57 7.76
C GLU A 31 -3.38 -7.41 7.21
N GLU A 32 -3.03 -7.23 5.93
CA GLU A 32 -1.92 -7.96 5.33
C GLU A 32 -0.58 -7.58 5.97
N LEU A 33 -0.35 -6.29 6.19
CA LEU A 33 0.87 -5.84 6.83
C LEU A 33 0.99 -6.37 8.26
N ALA A 34 -0.13 -6.44 8.99
CA ALA A 34 -0.13 -6.98 10.34
C ALA A 34 0.28 -8.44 10.37
N ARG A 35 -0.07 -9.23 9.36
CA ARG A 35 0.36 -10.63 9.24
C ARG A 35 1.87 -10.76 9.11
N HIS A 36 2.52 -9.73 8.60
CA HIS A 36 3.97 -9.68 8.44
C HIS A 36 4.67 -8.93 9.58
N GLY A 37 3.93 -8.64 10.66
CA GLY A 37 4.51 -7.97 11.82
C GLY A 37 4.49 -6.45 11.78
N TYR A 38 3.92 -5.85 10.74
CA TYR A 38 3.84 -4.40 10.61
C TYR A 38 2.45 -3.91 11.04
N ARG A 39 2.35 -3.46 12.28
CA ARG A 39 1.11 -2.92 12.82
C ARG A 39 1.07 -1.43 12.63
N MET A 40 0.03 -0.93 11.98
CA MET A 40 -0.11 0.50 11.76
C MET A 40 -1.58 0.91 11.68
N SER A 41 -1.82 2.17 12.02
CA SER A 41 -3.14 2.77 11.92
C SER A 41 -3.38 3.32 10.50
N PRO A 42 -4.64 3.61 10.15
CA PRO A 42 -4.93 4.31 8.90
C PRO A 42 -4.16 5.64 8.76
N GLY A 43 -4.00 6.37 9.87
CA GLY A 43 -3.26 7.63 9.85
C GLY A 43 -1.79 7.49 9.46
N THR A 44 -1.23 6.30 9.64
CA THR A 44 0.14 6.01 9.20
C THR A 44 0.15 5.45 7.78
N LEU A 45 -0.79 4.57 7.47
CA LEU A 45 -0.82 3.89 6.17
C LEU A 45 -1.17 4.81 5.00
N TYR A 46 -2.24 5.61 5.15
CA TYR A 46 -2.72 6.40 4.01
C TYR A 46 -1.71 7.40 3.46
N PRO A 47 -0.91 8.10 4.29
CA PRO A 47 0.16 8.93 3.76
C PRO A 47 1.18 8.16 2.93
N LEU A 48 1.47 6.91 3.30
CA LEU A 48 2.38 6.05 2.53
C LEU A 48 1.77 5.69 1.19
N LEU A 49 0.49 5.32 1.16
CA LEU A 49 -0.22 4.98 -0.08
C LEU A 49 -0.28 6.19 -1.01
N HIS A 50 -0.61 7.36 -0.47
CA HIS A 50 -0.66 8.59 -1.26
C HIS A 50 0.71 8.95 -1.83
N GLY A 51 1.77 8.77 -1.05
CA GLY A 51 3.13 9.03 -1.51
C GLY A 51 3.53 8.11 -2.65
N LEU A 52 3.20 6.83 -2.55
CA LEU A 52 3.50 5.86 -3.60
C LEU A 52 2.67 6.13 -4.86
N GLU A 53 1.42 6.52 -4.69
CA GLU A 53 0.56 6.88 -5.81
C GLU A 53 1.10 8.13 -6.52
N LYS A 54 1.50 9.13 -5.75
CA LYS A 54 2.06 10.36 -6.28
C LYS A 54 3.35 10.12 -7.07
N LYS A 55 4.16 9.17 -6.62
CA LYS A 55 5.39 8.79 -7.32
C LYS A 55 5.14 7.90 -8.53
N GLY A 56 3.90 7.49 -8.75
CA GLY A 56 3.55 6.64 -9.87
C GLY A 56 3.78 5.16 -9.64
N CYS A 57 4.02 4.74 -8.39
CA CYS A 57 4.22 3.33 -8.06
C CYS A 57 2.91 2.57 -7.82
N LEU A 58 1.86 3.30 -7.46
CA LEU A 58 0.52 2.75 -7.27
C LEU A 58 -0.48 3.51 -8.13
N VAL A 59 -1.51 2.81 -8.56
CA VAL A 59 -2.71 3.44 -9.12
C VAL A 59 -3.89 3.03 -8.25
N SER A 60 -4.89 3.89 -8.20
CA SER A 60 -6.07 3.63 -7.39
C SER A 60 -7.32 3.77 -8.21
N ARG A 61 -8.39 3.10 -7.77
CA ARG A 61 -9.72 3.28 -8.35
C ARG A 61 -10.76 3.10 -7.26
N MET A 62 -11.88 3.79 -7.43
CA MET A 62 -13.04 3.60 -6.57
C MET A 62 -13.81 2.38 -7.06
N LYS A 63 -14.17 1.51 -6.15
CA LYS A 63 -14.93 0.31 -6.45
C LYS A 63 -16.11 0.25 -5.51
N ARG A 64 -17.30 0.12 -6.09
CA ARG A 64 -18.51 0.04 -5.30
C ARG A 64 -18.82 -1.41 -4.95
N ASP A 65 -19.06 -1.64 -3.66
CA ASP A 65 -19.44 -2.94 -3.15
C ASP A 65 -20.70 -2.75 -2.31
N GLY A 66 -21.86 -3.01 -2.92
CA GLY A 66 -23.13 -2.72 -2.30
C GLY A 66 -23.34 -1.23 -2.10
N ARG A 67 -23.56 -0.79 -0.85
CA ARG A 67 -23.74 0.61 -0.50
C ARG A 67 -22.44 1.34 -0.20
N THR A 68 -21.33 0.59 -0.12
CA THR A 68 -20.04 1.12 0.26
C THR A 68 -19.15 1.28 -0.96
N ALA A 69 -18.52 2.45 -1.10
CA ALA A 69 -17.50 2.67 -2.10
C ALA A 69 -16.15 2.66 -1.41
N ARG A 70 -15.20 1.91 -1.96
CA ARG A 70 -13.85 1.78 -1.39
C ARG A 70 -12.83 2.09 -2.45
N LYS A 71 -11.73 2.69 -2.01
CA LYS A 71 -10.60 2.97 -2.88
C LYS A 71 -9.64 1.79 -2.85
N TYR A 72 -9.42 1.19 -4.01
CA TYR A 72 -8.52 0.05 -4.17
C TYR A 72 -7.23 0.51 -4.83
N TYR A 73 -6.13 -0.06 -4.39
CA TYR A 73 -4.79 0.24 -4.89
C TYR A 73 -4.18 -0.99 -5.53
N ARG A 74 -3.45 -0.78 -6.62
CA ARG A 74 -2.65 -1.83 -7.25
C ARG A 74 -1.33 -1.23 -7.72
N ALA A 75 -0.30 -2.07 -7.84
CA ALA A 75 0.98 -1.63 -8.37
C ALA A 75 0.87 -1.39 -9.87
N ASN A 76 1.51 -0.32 -10.34
CA ASN A 76 1.64 -0.07 -11.77
C ASN A 76 3.06 -0.43 -12.24
N GLY A 77 3.44 -0.02 -13.47
CA GLY A 77 4.73 -0.33 -14.03
C GLY A 77 5.91 0.05 -13.15
N LEU A 78 5.90 1.26 -12.57
CA LEU A 78 6.97 1.70 -11.67
C LEU A 78 6.96 0.94 -10.36
N GLY A 79 5.77 0.59 -9.84
CA GLY A 79 5.66 -0.22 -8.65
C GLY A 79 6.24 -1.62 -8.87
N HIS A 80 5.96 -2.23 -10.01
CA HIS A 80 6.52 -3.53 -10.36
C HIS A 80 8.05 -3.45 -10.51
N GLU A 81 8.56 -2.38 -11.10
CA GLU A 81 10.00 -2.17 -11.21
C GLU A 81 10.68 -2.07 -9.85
N ALA A 82 10.03 -1.41 -8.88
CA ALA A 82 10.61 -1.19 -7.56
C ALA A 82 10.81 -2.48 -6.77
N ILE A 83 10.05 -3.53 -7.07
CA ILE A 83 10.13 -4.81 -6.34
C ILE A 83 10.92 -5.90 -7.06
N LYS A 84 11.49 -5.58 -8.20
CA LYS A 84 12.35 -6.53 -8.92
C LYS A 84 13.70 -6.70 -8.28
#